data_c982f45da67c0a0598c936bc92ebfdd0
#
_entry.id   c982f45da67c0a0598c936bc92ebfdd0
#
_cell.length_a   1.000
_cell.length_b   1.000
_cell.length_c   1.000
_cell.angle_alpha   90.00
_cell.angle_beta   90.00
_cell.angle_gamma   90.00
#
_symmetry.space_group_name_H-M   'P 1'
#
loop_
_entity.id
_entity.type
_entity.pdbx_description
1 polymer ?
#
loop_
_entity_poly.entity_id
_entity_poly.type
_entity_poly.pdbx_seq_one_letter_code
_entity_poly.pdbx_strand_id
1 'polypeptide(L)'
;MTVAPLFSVVIPTYNQAGYLKEAIDSVLAQSFTEFEIVIVNNHSTDNTRGVIEAFNDPRVTAIEFSNKGVIGASRNVGIRASKGDYVCFLDSDDTWYQEKLAEVAQVIQEDP
;
A
#
# COMPACT_ATOMS: atom_id res chain seq x y z
N MET A 1 23.62 0.39 -3.73
CA MET A 1 23.11 0.32 -2.36
C MET A 1 21.64 0.74 -2.35
N THR A 2 20.78 -0.11 -1.83
CA THR A 2 19.35 0.17 -1.77
C THR A 2 19.02 0.87 -0.46
N VAL A 3 18.42 2.05 -0.54
CA VAL A 3 17.98 2.79 0.63
C VAL A 3 16.56 2.35 0.97
N ALA A 4 16.30 2.03 2.25
CA ALA A 4 14.96 1.66 2.68
C ALA A 4 14.01 2.85 2.49
N PRO A 5 12.75 2.61 2.08
CA PRO A 5 11.77 3.68 1.96
C PRO A 5 11.42 4.25 3.33
N LEU A 6 10.97 5.51 3.35
CA LEU A 6 10.48 6.11 4.60
C LEU A 6 9.13 5.51 4.99
N PHE A 7 8.22 5.39 4.02
CA PHE A 7 6.87 4.87 4.27
C PHE A 7 6.65 3.52 3.63
N SER A 8 5.91 2.66 4.34
CA SER A 8 5.31 1.46 3.76
C SER A 8 3.80 1.66 3.77
N VAL A 9 3.20 1.72 2.58
CA VAL A 9 1.76 1.87 2.43
C VAL A 9 1.15 0.49 2.29
N VAL A 10 0.43 0.05 3.31
CA VAL A 10 -0.20 -1.27 3.34
C VAL A 10 -1.64 -1.15 2.85
N ILE A 11 -1.97 -1.89 1.80
CA ILE A 11 -3.32 -1.90 1.20
C ILE A 11 -3.87 -3.32 1.28
N PRO A 12 -4.70 -3.61 2.29
CA PRO A 12 -5.41 -4.89 2.32
C PRO A 12 -6.55 -4.85 1.30
N THR A 13 -6.74 -5.92 0.54
CA THR A 13 -7.77 -5.96 -0.49
C THR A 13 -8.45 -7.32 -0.58
N TYR A 14 -9.74 -7.30 -0.94
CA TYR A 14 -10.53 -8.49 -1.23
C TYR A 14 -11.61 -8.12 -2.25
N ASN A 15 -11.51 -8.69 -3.46
CA ASN A 15 -12.51 -8.53 -4.52
C ASN A 15 -12.88 -7.06 -4.81
N GLN A 16 -11.87 -6.18 -4.87
CA GLN A 16 -12.05 -4.75 -5.17
C GLN A 16 -11.14 -4.29 -6.31
N ALA A 17 -11.02 -5.11 -7.36
CA ALA A 17 -10.09 -4.86 -8.47
C ALA A 17 -10.21 -3.45 -9.05
N GLY A 18 -11.43 -2.96 -9.30
CA GLY A 18 -11.66 -1.64 -9.89
C GLY A 18 -11.22 -0.51 -8.97
N TYR A 19 -11.52 -0.61 -7.69
CA TYR A 19 -11.13 0.39 -6.70
C TYR A 19 -9.65 0.33 -6.40
N LEU A 20 -9.08 -0.87 -6.35
CA LEU A 20 -7.67 -1.07 -6.03
C LEU A 20 -6.76 -0.33 -7.00
N LYS A 21 -7.08 -0.35 -8.30
CA LYS A 21 -6.30 0.39 -9.30
C LYS A 21 -6.23 1.87 -8.95
N GLU A 22 -7.36 2.48 -8.60
CA GLU A 22 -7.42 3.89 -8.22
C GLU A 22 -6.61 4.16 -6.94
N ALA A 23 -6.70 3.26 -5.95
CA ALA A 23 -5.96 3.40 -4.71
C ALA A 23 -4.45 3.38 -4.98
N ILE A 24 -3.96 2.41 -5.75
CA ILE A 24 -2.54 2.30 -6.08
C ILE A 24 -2.09 3.53 -6.88
N ASP A 25 -2.87 3.94 -7.88
CA ASP A 25 -2.54 5.12 -8.69
C ASP A 25 -2.41 6.37 -7.81
N SER A 26 -3.27 6.53 -6.80
CA SER A 26 -3.22 7.69 -5.91
C SER A 26 -1.96 7.72 -5.06
N VAL A 27 -1.41 6.56 -4.70
CA VAL A 27 -0.14 6.48 -3.97
C VAL A 27 1.03 6.74 -4.91
N LEU A 28 1.02 6.16 -6.10
CA LEU A 28 2.10 6.36 -7.09
C LEU A 28 2.18 7.82 -7.56
N ALA A 29 1.08 8.56 -7.50
CA ALA A 29 1.02 9.97 -7.88
C ALA A 29 1.44 10.92 -6.75
N GLN A 30 1.83 10.42 -5.58
CA GLN A 30 2.23 11.27 -4.46
C GLN A 30 3.46 12.12 -4.81
N SER A 31 3.46 13.37 -4.34
CA SER A 31 4.61 14.26 -4.53
C SER A 31 5.83 13.78 -3.73
N PHE A 32 5.63 13.16 -2.59
CA PHE A 32 6.69 12.51 -1.80
C PHE A 32 6.87 11.09 -2.33
N THR A 33 8.09 10.71 -2.71
CA THR A 33 8.34 9.48 -3.48
C THR A 33 9.06 8.36 -2.71
N GLU A 34 9.47 8.60 -1.47
CA GLU A 34 10.22 7.61 -0.68
C GLU A 34 9.26 6.65 0.04
N PHE A 35 8.60 5.79 -0.73
CA PHE A 35 7.65 4.81 -0.20
C PHE A 35 7.73 3.49 -0.96
N GLU A 36 7.22 2.46 -0.34
CA GLU A 36 6.84 1.20 -0.98
C GLU A 36 5.35 0.97 -0.79
N ILE A 37 4.76 0.16 -1.64
CA ILE A 37 3.36 -0.26 -1.52
C ILE A 37 3.35 -1.77 -1.29
N VAL A 38 2.72 -2.20 -0.20
CA VAL A 38 2.56 -3.61 0.14
C VAL A 38 1.07 -3.95 0.07
N ILE A 39 0.67 -4.69 -0.96
CA ILE A 39 -0.71 -5.09 -1.16
C ILE A 39 -0.89 -6.48 -0.54
N VAL A 40 -1.82 -6.61 0.38
CA VAL A 40 -2.16 -7.90 0.97
C VAL A 40 -3.47 -8.36 0.35
N ASN A 41 -3.39 -9.31 -0.59
CA ASN A 41 -4.55 -9.82 -1.31
C ASN A 41 -5.10 -11.05 -0.59
N ASN A 42 -6.33 -10.92 -0.09
CA ASN A 42 -7.01 -12.00 0.63
C ASN A 42 -7.71 -12.95 -0.36
N HIS A 43 -6.91 -13.64 -1.19
CA HIS A 43 -7.38 -14.62 -2.18
C HIS A 43 -8.60 -14.15 -2.97
N SER A 44 -8.48 -12.97 -3.61
CA SER A 44 -9.58 -12.42 -4.42
C SER A 44 -9.92 -13.36 -5.57
N THR A 45 -11.22 -13.47 -5.87
CA THR A 45 -11.74 -14.30 -6.96
C THR A 45 -12.03 -13.49 -8.22
N ASP A 46 -11.94 -12.16 -8.15
CA ASP A 46 -12.07 -11.26 -9.31
C ASP A 46 -10.70 -11.04 -9.97
N ASN A 47 -10.57 -10.00 -10.80
CA ASN A 47 -9.33 -9.68 -11.51
C ASN A 47 -8.32 -8.88 -10.67
N THR A 48 -8.39 -8.95 -9.35
CA THR A 48 -7.49 -8.21 -8.45
C THR A 48 -6.03 -8.51 -8.75
N ARG A 49 -5.66 -9.79 -8.90
CA ARG A 49 -4.28 -10.17 -9.21
C ARG A 49 -3.81 -9.56 -10.53
N GLY A 50 -4.66 -9.58 -11.56
CA GLY A 50 -4.32 -8.97 -12.85
C GLY A 50 -4.10 -7.47 -12.75
N VAL A 51 -4.90 -6.79 -11.93
CA VAL A 51 -4.72 -5.35 -11.68
C VAL A 51 -3.37 -5.09 -11.05
N ILE A 52 -2.98 -5.88 -10.03
CA ILE A 52 -1.70 -5.72 -9.35
C ILE A 52 -0.54 -5.95 -10.32
N GLU A 53 -0.61 -7.03 -11.10
CA GLU A 53 0.45 -7.40 -12.05
C GLU A 53 0.64 -6.37 -13.16
N ALA A 54 -0.40 -5.59 -13.48
CA ALA A 54 -0.30 -4.53 -14.48
C ALA A 54 0.56 -3.35 -14.03
N PHE A 55 0.79 -3.19 -12.73
CA PHE A 55 1.69 -2.16 -12.21
C PHE A 55 3.13 -2.65 -12.31
N ASN A 56 3.85 -2.13 -13.28
CA ASN A 56 5.26 -2.49 -13.48
C ASN A 56 6.17 -1.49 -12.75
N ASP A 57 5.99 -1.42 -11.44
CA ASP A 57 6.74 -0.49 -10.58
C ASP A 57 7.40 -1.30 -9.47
N PRO A 58 8.73 -1.19 -9.29
CA PRO A 58 9.45 -1.97 -8.27
C PRO A 58 9.04 -1.64 -6.84
N ARG A 59 8.34 -0.52 -6.61
CA ARG A 59 7.85 -0.16 -5.28
C ARG A 59 6.57 -0.89 -4.91
N VAL A 60 5.91 -1.56 -5.86
CA VAL A 60 4.65 -2.27 -5.63
C VAL A 60 4.93 -3.76 -5.48
N THR A 61 4.60 -4.31 -4.31
CA THR A 61 4.70 -5.75 -4.05
C THR A 61 3.36 -6.27 -3.55
N ALA A 62 3.10 -7.55 -3.74
CA ALA A 62 1.85 -8.16 -3.34
C ALA A 62 2.10 -9.46 -2.58
N ILE A 63 1.29 -9.69 -1.55
CA ILE A 63 1.30 -10.89 -0.74
C ILE A 63 -0.08 -11.53 -0.82
N GLU A 64 -0.14 -12.81 -1.13
CA GLU A 64 -1.39 -13.57 -1.06
C GLU A 64 -1.54 -14.11 0.36
N PHE A 65 -2.67 -13.83 0.99
CA PHE A 65 -2.91 -14.26 2.36
C PHE A 65 -4.40 -14.49 2.61
N SER A 66 -4.76 -15.73 2.96
CA SER A 66 -6.14 -16.06 3.29
C SER A 66 -6.39 -15.82 4.79
N ASN A 67 -7.25 -14.85 5.10
CA ASN A 67 -7.57 -14.50 6.48
C ASN A 67 -9.04 -14.71 6.82
N LYS A 68 -9.80 -15.35 5.92
CA LYS A 68 -11.23 -15.60 6.08
C LYS A 68 -12.04 -14.33 6.37
N GLY A 69 -11.64 -13.21 5.75
CA GLY A 69 -12.32 -11.93 5.89
C GLY A 69 -11.89 -11.09 7.09
N VAL A 70 -10.88 -11.50 7.84
CA VAL A 70 -10.40 -10.73 9.01
C VAL A 70 -9.38 -9.68 8.56
N ILE A 71 -9.82 -8.42 8.42
CA ILE A 71 -8.99 -7.32 7.93
C ILE A 71 -7.76 -7.09 8.81
N GLY A 72 -7.91 -7.19 10.14
CA GLY A 72 -6.80 -7.01 11.06
C GLY A 72 -5.65 -7.97 10.81
N ALA A 73 -5.95 -9.22 10.43
CA ALA A 73 -4.92 -10.20 10.10
C ALA A 73 -4.14 -9.79 8.84
N SER A 74 -4.83 -9.26 7.82
CA SER A 74 -4.19 -8.76 6.61
C SER A 74 -3.26 -7.57 6.91
N ARG A 75 -3.70 -6.65 7.75
CA ARG A 75 -2.87 -5.51 8.16
C ARG A 75 -1.59 -5.97 8.85
N ASN A 76 -1.70 -6.95 9.75
CA ASN A 76 -0.54 -7.50 10.46
C ASN A 76 0.46 -8.15 9.50
N VAL A 77 -0.01 -8.87 8.49
CA VAL A 77 0.86 -9.44 7.45
C VAL A 77 1.59 -8.33 6.71
N GLY A 78 0.88 -7.26 6.34
CA GLY A 78 1.47 -6.11 5.67
C GLY A 78 2.53 -5.42 6.52
N ILE A 79 2.26 -5.23 7.82
CA ILE A 79 3.23 -4.63 8.75
C ILE A 79 4.52 -5.45 8.78
N ARG A 80 4.41 -6.77 8.90
CA ARG A 80 5.58 -7.66 8.97
C ARG A 80 6.41 -7.63 7.69
N ALA A 81 5.78 -7.41 6.55
CA ALA A 81 6.47 -7.33 5.25
C ALA A 81 7.04 -5.95 4.97
N SER A 82 6.66 -4.94 5.76
CA SER A 82 7.04 -3.55 5.54
C SER A 82 8.52 -3.32 5.85
N LYS A 83 9.18 -2.54 5.00
CA LYS A 83 10.59 -2.18 5.15
C LYS A 83 10.76 -0.70 5.52
N GLY A 84 9.70 0.09 5.44
CA GLY A 84 9.76 1.51 5.77
C GLY A 84 9.83 1.77 7.26
N ASP A 85 10.27 2.96 7.61
CA ASP A 85 10.34 3.38 9.01
C ASP A 85 8.96 3.63 9.60
N TYR A 86 8.00 3.98 8.75
CA TYR A 86 6.62 4.27 9.15
C TYR A 86 5.66 3.48 8.27
N VAL A 87 4.61 2.94 8.88
CA VAL A 87 3.57 2.20 8.16
C VAL A 87 2.32 3.06 8.07
N CYS A 88 1.78 3.19 6.87
CA CYS A 88 0.50 3.85 6.62
C CYS A 88 -0.47 2.82 6.04
N PHE A 89 -1.74 2.95 6.38
CA PHE A 89 -2.78 2.07 5.83
C PHE A 89 -3.66 2.85 4.87
N LEU A 90 -4.01 2.21 3.75
CA LEU A 90 -4.97 2.73 2.80
C LEU A 90 -5.93 1.61 2.45
N ASP A 91 -7.23 1.84 2.65
CA ASP A 91 -8.25 0.88 2.24
C ASP A 91 -8.31 0.82 0.72
N SER A 92 -8.53 -0.38 0.15
CA SER A 92 -8.47 -0.58 -1.30
C SER A 92 -9.57 0.14 -2.07
N ASP A 93 -10.62 0.64 -1.38
CA ASP A 93 -11.69 1.44 -1.97
C ASP A 93 -11.55 2.93 -1.70
N ASP A 94 -10.38 3.37 -1.25
CA ASP A 94 -10.11 4.76 -0.91
C ASP A 94 -8.96 5.30 -1.77
N THR A 95 -8.76 6.61 -1.75
CA THR A 95 -7.67 7.28 -2.47
C THR A 95 -7.10 8.40 -1.62
N TRP A 96 -5.85 8.78 -1.89
CA TRP A 96 -5.18 9.89 -1.22
C TRP A 96 -5.02 11.07 -2.19
N TYR A 97 -5.09 12.30 -1.65
CA TYR A 97 -4.69 13.47 -2.42
C TYR A 97 -3.15 13.53 -2.56
N GLN A 98 -2.67 14.26 -3.54
CA GLN A 98 -1.28 14.19 -4.01
C GLN A 98 -0.24 14.54 -2.93
N GLU A 99 -0.56 15.41 -1.98
CA GLU A 99 0.35 15.90 -0.95
C GLU A 99 0.26 15.14 0.37
N LYS A 100 -0.51 14.07 0.45
CA LYS A 100 -0.76 13.34 1.70
C LYS A 100 0.53 12.91 2.40
N LEU A 101 1.41 12.21 1.68
CA LEU A 101 2.67 11.71 2.26
C LEU A 101 3.65 12.84 2.55
N ALA A 102 3.68 13.88 1.70
CA ALA A 102 4.54 15.04 1.93
C ALA A 102 4.17 15.74 3.22
N GLU A 103 2.87 15.89 3.50
CA GLU A 103 2.39 16.51 4.75
C GLU A 103 2.74 15.66 5.96
N VAL A 104 2.58 14.34 5.86
CA VAL A 104 2.95 13.42 6.95
C VAL A 104 4.46 13.48 7.20
N ALA A 105 5.27 13.49 6.13
CA ALA A 105 6.72 13.59 6.26
C ALA A 105 7.15 14.88 6.96
N GLN A 106 6.49 15.99 6.66
CA GLN A 106 6.76 17.28 7.31
C GLN A 106 6.48 17.22 8.81
N VAL A 107 5.35 16.63 9.21
CA VAL A 107 5.00 16.48 10.62
C VAL A 107 6.05 15.65 11.36
N ILE A 108 6.52 14.57 10.75
CA ILE A 108 7.55 13.69 11.32
C ILE A 108 8.85 14.47 11.55
N GLN A 109 9.25 15.34 10.60
CA GLN A 109 10.46 16.13 10.72
C GLN A 109 10.35 17.19 11.82
N GLU A 110 9.17 17.77 12.02
CA GLU A 110 8.94 18.81 13.02
C GLU A 110 8.83 18.25 14.43
N ASP A 111 8.36 17.01 14.58
CA ASP A 111 8.11 16.36 15.86
C ASP A 111 8.53 14.88 15.78
N PRO A 112 9.83 14.62 15.68
CA PRO A 112 10.33 13.25 15.58
C PRO A 112 10.16 12.41 16.84
#